data_b3e9504eaae8da5962ee4d7c5a7e6994
#
_entry.id   b3e9504eaae8da5962ee4d7c5a7e6994
#
_cell.length_a   1.000
_cell.length_b   1.000
_cell.length_c   1.000
_cell.angle_alpha   90.00
_cell.angle_beta   90.00
_cell.angle_gamma   90.00
#
_symmetry.space_group_name_H-M   'P 1'
#
loop_
_entity.id
_entity.type
_entity.pdbx_description
1 polymer ?
#
loop_
_entity_poly.entity_id
_entity_poly.type
_entity_poly.pdbx_seq_one_letter_code
_entity_poly.pdbx_strand_id
1 'polypeptide(L)'
;RIANVPARGLSNATMEKLLGLSQERGCTVFAVMRDEPALGQFQRRTVDSILDFVELVESVNERLNRPIAVQPANPLKVWCTAWLDEVGLFREIRRMEKDEETAENRVRNIVDLLDSMDPGFVPADRPVAERLHRFLEHISLDRERDEDDETGDAVTLITVHSCKGLEFPHVYIAGVEDGLIPHSRSKVEGTLDEER
;
A
#
# COMPACT_ATOMS: atom_id res chain seq x y z
N ARG A 1 6.29 -7.30 -2.68
CA ARG A 1 5.76 -6.27 -3.59
C ARG A 1 6.44 -4.91 -3.41
N ILE A 2 6.69 -4.45 -2.19
CA ILE A 2 7.26 -3.11 -1.91
C ILE A 2 8.78 -3.02 -2.13
N ALA A 3 9.49 -4.13 -2.15
CA ALA A 3 10.97 -4.12 -2.19
C ALA A 3 11.54 -3.37 -3.40
N ASN A 4 10.81 -3.36 -4.53
CA ASN A 4 11.21 -2.69 -5.75
C ASN A 4 10.21 -1.60 -6.22
N VAL A 5 9.46 -1.01 -5.30
CA VAL A 5 8.56 0.12 -5.57
C VAL A 5 8.86 1.22 -4.54
N PRO A 6 9.41 2.35 -4.95
CA PRO A 6 10.05 2.66 -6.25
C PRO A 6 11.16 1.70 -6.65
N ALA A 7 11.55 1.70 -7.94
CA ALA A 7 12.56 0.78 -8.47
C ALA A 7 13.90 0.91 -7.73
N ARG A 8 14.39 -0.21 -7.17
CA ARG A 8 15.64 -0.29 -6.38
C ARG A 8 16.65 -1.31 -6.93
N GLY A 9 16.45 -1.78 -8.17
CA GLY A 9 17.33 -2.80 -8.77
C GLY A 9 17.07 -4.24 -8.29
N LEU A 10 16.00 -4.49 -7.53
CA LEU A 10 15.60 -5.82 -7.08
C LEU A 10 14.61 -6.43 -8.08
N SER A 11 15.13 -7.13 -9.09
CA SER A 11 14.30 -7.80 -10.10
C SER A 11 13.48 -8.96 -9.52
N ASN A 12 12.43 -9.37 -10.24
CA ASN A 12 11.64 -10.55 -9.86
C ASN A 12 12.52 -11.81 -9.74
N ALA A 13 13.47 -12.02 -10.67
CA ALA A 13 14.42 -13.12 -10.63
C ALA A 13 15.30 -13.07 -9.36
N THR A 14 15.72 -11.88 -8.93
CA THR A 14 16.45 -11.69 -7.67
C THR A 14 15.59 -12.11 -6.48
N MET A 15 14.32 -11.68 -6.45
CA MET A 15 13.39 -12.02 -5.37
C MET A 15 13.06 -13.51 -5.32
N GLU A 16 12.87 -14.15 -6.47
CA GLU A 16 12.66 -15.61 -6.57
C GLU A 16 13.85 -16.40 -6.03
N LYS A 17 15.06 -15.97 -6.37
CA LYS A 17 16.29 -16.60 -5.87
C LYS A 17 16.46 -16.43 -4.35
N LEU A 18 16.16 -15.24 -3.82
CA LEU A 18 16.15 -14.99 -2.37
C LEU A 18 15.09 -15.84 -1.65
N LEU A 19 13.91 -15.99 -2.26
CA LEU A 19 12.84 -16.85 -1.73
C LEU A 19 13.26 -18.32 -1.69
N GLY A 20 13.89 -18.83 -2.75
CA GLY A 20 14.43 -20.20 -2.79
C GLY A 20 15.42 -20.44 -1.64
N LEU A 21 16.38 -19.51 -1.46
CA LEU A 21 17.34 -19.60 -0.34
C LEU A 21 16.67 -19.55 1.03
N SER A 22 15.62 -18.75 1.19
CA SER A 22 14.88 -18.65 2.45
C SER A 22 14.18 -19.98 2.77
N GLN A 23 13.60 -20.64 1.77
CA GLN A 23 12.97 -21.95 1.91
C GLN A 23 13.99 -23.05 2.24
N GLU A 24 15.12 -23.09 1.54
CA GLU A 24 16.21 -24.05 1.80
C GLU A 24 16.76 -23.93 3.22
N ARG A 25 16.84 -22.71 3.76
CA ARG A 25 17.41 -22.44 5.08
C ARG A 25 16.39 -22.38 6.20
N GLY A 26 15.09 -22.47 5.90
CA GLY A 26 14.01 -22.37 6.90
C GLY A 26 13.97 -21.01 7.61
N CYS A 27 14.33 -19.92 6.93
CA CYS A 27 14.38 -18.58 7.50
C CYS A 27 13.63 -17.57 6.62
N THR A 28 13.46 -16.33 7.09
CA THR A 28 12.79 -15.30 6.31
C THR A 28 13.66 -14.78 5.15
N VAL A 29 13.03 -14.29 4.08
CA VAL A 29 13.76 -13.65 2.97
C VAL A 29 14.63 -12.49 3.46
N PHE A 30 14.14 -11.72 4.43
CA PHE A 30 14.90 -10.61 5.02
C PHE A 30 16.15 -11.10 5.78
N ALA A 31 16.06 -12.24 6.46
CA ALA A 31 17.23 -12.87 7.10
C ALA A 31 18.29 -13.28 6.07
N VAL A 32 17.87 -13.82 4.92
CA VAL A 32 18.78 -14.12 3.80
C VAL A 32 19.44 -12.86 3.25
N MET A 33 18.69 -11.77 3.10
CA MET A 33 19.21 -10.49 2.62
C MET A 33 20.31 -9.91 3.53
N ARG A 34 20.30 -10.25 4.81
CA ARG A 34 21.31 -9.81 5.81
C ARG A 34 22.51 -10.74 5.93
N ASP A 35 22.45 -11.91 5.31
CA ASP A 35 23.49 -12.93 5.38
C ASP A 35 24.48 -12.78 4.22
N GLU A 36 25.58 -12.04 4.44
CA GLU A 36 26.60 -11.81 3.40
C GLU A 36 27.06 -13.09 2.70
N PRO A 37 27.33 -14.23 3.39
CA PRO A 37 27.63 -15.49 2.73
C PRO A 37 26.57 -15.96 1.74
N ALA A 38 25.28 -15.77 2.03
CA ALA A 38 24.19 -16.10 1.11
C ALA A 38 24.18 -15.22 -0.13
N LEU A 39 24.64 -13.99 0.00
CA LEU A 39 24.69 -13.03 -1.10
C LEU A 39 25.83 -13.28 -2.10
N GLY A 40 26.83 -14.10 -1.76
CA GLY A 40 27.97 -14.40 -2.61
C GLY A 40 27.62 -15.01 -3.97
N GLN A 41 26.42 -15.53 -4.15
CA GLN A 41 25.91 -16.07 -5.41
C GLN A 41 25.23 -15.02 -6.33
N PHE A 42 25.12 -13.78 -5.88
CA PHE A 42 24.57 -12.67 -6.67
C PHE A 42 25.69 -11.81 -7.26
N GLN A 43 25.39 -11.12 -8.35
CA GLN A 43 26.30 -10.11 -8.89
C GLN A 43 26.46 -8.94 -7.91
N ARG A 44 27.65 -8.34 -7.86
CA ARG A 44 27.96 -7.24 -6.93
C ARG A 44 26.91 -6.13 -6.91
N ARG A 45 26.48 -5.65 -8.08
CA ARG A 45 25.44 -4.62 -8.18
C ARG A 45 24.10 -5.05 -7.54
N THR A 46 23.75 -6.33 -7.64
CA THR A 46 22.55 -6.88 -7.01
C THR A 46 22.72 -6.96 -5.50
N VAL A 47 23.91 -7.35 -5.04
CA VAL A 47 24.25 -7.35 -3.61
C VAL A 47 24.13 -5.93 -3.03
N ASP A 48 24.71 -4.95 -3.70
CA ASP A 48 24.60 -3.54 -3.26
C ASP A 48 23.11 -3.13 -3.14
N SER A 49 22.28 -3.42 -4.15
CA SER A 49 20.82 -3.13 -4.09
C SER A 49 20.09 -3.87 -2.97
N ILE A 50 20.50 -5.10 -2.62
CA ILE A 50 19.93 -5.85 -1.49
C ILE A 50 20.33 -5.19 -0.18
N LEU A 51 21.59 -4.84 -0.01
CA LEU A 51 22.09 -4.20 1.21
C LEU A 51 21.49 -2.80 1.42
N ASP A 52 21.38 -2.00 0.37
CA ASP A 52 20.69 -0.70 0.40
C ASP A 52 19.23 -0.86 0.88
N PHE A 53 18.55 -1.91 0.44
CA PHE A 53 17.17 -2.19 0.89
C PHE A 53 17.14 -2.65 2.35
N VAL A 54 18.09 -3.46 2.80
CA VAL A 54 18.23 -3.86 4.22
C VAL A 54 18.46 -2.64 5.09
N GLU A 55 19.40 -1.78 4.72
CA GLU A 55 19.69 -0.54 5.45
C GLU A 55 18.47 0.38 5.53
N LEU A 56 17.73 0.53 4.43
CA LEU A 56 16.47 1.28 4.41
C LEU A 56 15.48 0.74 5.45
N VAL A 57 15.25 -0.57 5.46
CA VAL A 57 14.28 -1.20 6.39
C VAL A 57 14.72 -1.05 7.83
N GLU A 58 16.01 -1.27 8.13
CA GLU A 58 16.56 -1.17 9.48
C GLU A 58 16.53 0.28 9.98
N SER A 59 16.92 1.25 9.16
CA SER A 59 16.84 2.67 9.46
C SER A 59 15.41 3.13 9.74
N VAL A 60 14.46 2.69 8.91
CA VAL A 60 13.03 2.99 9.11
C VAL A 60 12.52 2.40 10.43
N ASN A 61 12.86 1.14 10.72
CA ASN A 61 12.45 0.48 11.94
C ASN A 61 13.03 1.18 13.19
N GLU A 62 14.29 1.58 13.14
CA GLU A 62 14.91 2.35 14.22
C GLU A 62 14.20 3.69 14.44
N ARG A 63 13.97 4.44 13.37
CA ARG A 63 13.31 5.76 13.42
C ARG A 63 11.86 5.68 13.92
N LEU A 64 11.12 4.64 13.51
CA LEU A 64 9.74 4.39 13.98
C LEU A 64 9.66 4.14 15.47
N ASN A 65 10.66 3.46 16.03
CA ASN A 65 10.70 3.08 17.46
C ASN A 65 11.37 4.12 18.34
N ARG A 66 11.96 5.18 17.76
CA ARG A 66 12.62 6.23 18.53
C ARG A 66 11.58 7.15 19.19
N PRO A 67 11.70 7.45 20.49
CA PRO A 67 10.83 8.43 21.14
C PRO A 67 10.94 9.81 20.48
N ILE A 68 9.82 10.50 20.32
CA ILE A 68 9.78 11.85 19.75
C ILE A 68 9.93 12.85 20.87
N ALA A 69 11.06 13.58 20.90
CA ALA A 69 11.37 14.56 21.94
C ALA A 69 10.49 15.83 21.85
N VAL A 70 10.15 16.25 20.63
CA VAL A 70 9.26 17.40 20.36
C VAL A 70 8.21 16.96 19.35
N GLN A 71 6.93 17.08 19.74
CA GLN A 71 5.86 16.55 18.93
C GLN A 71 5.20 17.64 18.06
N PRO A 72 5.13 17.47 16.75
CA PRO A 72 4.25 18.24 15.89
C PRO A 72 2.77 17.91 16.19
N ALA A 73 1.86 18.72 15.69
CA ALA A 73 0.42 18.52 15.89
C ALA A 73 -0.09 17.16 15.36
N ASN A 74 0.55 16.62 14.31
CA ASN A 74 0.29 15.29 13.76
C ASN A 74 1.62 14.57 13.49
N PRO A 75 2.19 13.87 14.49
CA PRO A 75 3.51 13.23 14.36
C PRO A 75 3.56 12.13 13.31
N LEU A 76 2.49 11.32 13.20
CA LEU A 76 2.42 10.22 12.25
C LEU A 76 2.40 10.75 10.81
N LYS A 77 1.55 11.75 10.53
CA LYS A 77 1.52 12.41 9.22
C LYS A 77 2.87 12.99 8.84
N VAL A 78 3.49 13.76 9.74
CA VAL A 78 4.79 14.40 9.49
C VAL A 78 5.85 13.35 9.18
N TRP A 79 5.89 12.28 9.96
CA TRP A 79 6.85 11.20 9.76
C TRP A 79 6.59 10.47 8.43
N CYS A 80 5.34 10.07 8.15
CA CYS A 80 4.99 9.36 6.92
C CYS A 80 5.24 10.22 5.68
N THR A 81 4.89 11.50 5.69
CA THR A 81 5.15 12.41 4.57
C THR A 81 6.64 12.49 4.28
N ALA A 82 7.46 12.72 5.30
CA ALA A 82 8.91 12.80 5.15
C ALA A 82 9.51 11.50 4.62
N TRP A 83 9.03 10.36 5.11
CA TRP A 83 9.49 9.05 4.66
C TRP A 83 9.07 8.75 3.21
N LEU A 84 7.83 9.05 2.82
CA LEU A 84 7.36 8.83 1.45
C LEU A 84 8.11 9.71 0.43
N ASP A 85 8.50 10.93 0.83
CA ASP A 85 9.34 11.80 0.02
C ASP A 85 10.78 11.26 -0.08
N GLU A 86 11.37 10.83 1.04
CA GLU A 86 12.71 10.21 1.11
C GLU A 86 12.82 8.98 0.20
N VAL A 87 11.84 8.08 0.25
CA VAL A 87 11.82 6.90 -0.64
C VAL A 87 11.47 7.24 -2.08
N GLY A 88 11.08 8.48 -2.37
CA GLY A 88 10.80 8.99 -3.71
C GLY A 88 9.45 8.55 -4.27
N LEU A 89 8.47 8.17 -3.43
CA LEU A 89 7.17 7.69 -3.91
C LEU A 89 6.42 8.75 -4.70
N PHE A 90 6.36 9.99 -4.23
CA PHE A 90 5.68 11.09 -4.93
C PHE A 90 6.30 11.39 -6.30
N ARG A 91 7.63 11.32 -6.40
CA ARG A 91 8.35 11.47 -7.66
C ARG A 91 8.05 10.33 -8.62
N GLU A 92 8.00 9.10 -8.10
CA GLU A 92 7.70 7.91 -8.91
C GLU A 92 6.26 7.94 -9.45
N ILE A 93 5.28 8.36 -8.65
CA ILE A 93 3.89 8.53 -9.10
C ILE A 93 3.83 9.51 -10.26
N ARG A 94 4.44 10.70 -10.13
CA ARG A 94 4.48 11.69 -11.21
C ARG A 94 5.20 11.19 -12.46
N ARG A 95 6.20 10.34 -12.31
CA ARG A 95 6.94 9.75 -13.42
C ARG A 95 6.16 8.68 -14.17
N MET A 96 5.36 7.89 -13.47
CA MET A 96 4.62 6.75 -14.05
C MET A 96 3.35 7.18 -14.76
N GLU A 97 2.72 8.24 -14.33
CA GLU A 97 1.51 8.75 -14.95
C GLU A 97 1.81 9.57 -16.21
N LYS A 98 1.00 9.38 -17.23
CA LYS A 98 1.13 10.12 -18.48
C LYS A 98 0.45 11.49 -18.44
N ASP A 99 -0.51 11.62 -17.54
CA ASP A 99 -1.34 12.80 -17.36
C ASP A 99 -1.01 13.43 -15.98
N GLU A 100 -0.66 14.71 -16.00
CA GLU A 100 -0.25 15.45 -14.80
C GLU A 100 -1.41 15.58 -13.80
N GLU A 101 -2.65 15.78 -14.28
CA GLU A 101 -3.83 15.88 -13.41
C GLU A 101 -4.08 14.55 -12.68
N THR A 102 -3.96 13.44 -13.37
CA THR A 102 -4.07 12.09 -12.76
C THR A 102 -2.97 11.85 -11.74
N ALA A 103 -1.72 12.27 -12.01
CA ALA A 103 -0.61 12.16 -11.08
C ALA A 103 -0.87 12.97 -9.78
N GLU A 104 -1.28 14.22 -9.92
CA GLU A 104 -1.55 15.08 -8.76
C GLU A 104 -2.79 14.61 -7.96
N ASN A 105 -3.81 14.05 -8.61
CA ASN A 105 -4.94 13.43 -7.92
C ASN A 105 -4.49 12.21 -7.08
N ARG A 106 -3.59 11.38 -7.60
CA ARG A 106 -3.02 10.26 -6.83
C ARG A 106 -2.18 10.72 -5.65
N VAL A 107 -1.36 11.76 -5.84
CA VAL A 107 -0.58 12.37 -4.74
C VAL A 107 -1.53 12.94 -3.69
N ARG A 108 -2.58 13.64 -4.10
CA ARG A 108 -3.59 14.21 -3.19
C ARG A 108 -4.27 13.11 -2.37
N ASN A 109 -4.69 12.01 -2.98
CA ASN A 109 -5.31 10.89 -2.27
C ASN A 109 -4.38 10.31 -1.18
N ILE A 110 -3.07 10.27 -1.42
CA ILE A 110 -2.11 9.86 -0.40
C ILE A 110 -2.02 10.91 0.71
N VAL A 111 -1.98 12.19 0.37
CA VAL A 111 -1.96 13.27 1.37
C VAL A 111 -3.22 13.25 2.23
N ASP A 112 -4.40 13.08 1.63
CA ASP A 112 -5.67 12.98 2.34
C ASP A 112 -5.69 11.77 3.30
N LEU A 113 -5.14 10.63 2.87
CA LEU A 113 -4.94 9.48 3.76
C LEU A 113 -4.01 9.82 4.92
N LEU A 114 -2.89 10.51 4.66
CA LEU A 114 -1.96 10.94 5.72
C LEU A 114 -2.61 11.92 6.69
N ASP A 115 -3.54 12.76 6.22
CA ASP A 115 -4.31 13.69 7.06
C ASP A 115 -5.26 12.94 8.02
N SER A 116 -5.75 11.77 7.63
CA SER A 116 -6.60 10.91 8.47
C SER A 116 -5.82 10.06 9.49
N MET A 117 -4.49 10.02 9.40
CA MET A 117 -3.65 9.06 10.16
C MET A 117 -3.46 9.37 11.66
N ASP A 118 -3.85 10.53 12.18
CA ASP A 118 -3.64 10.83 13.60
C ASP A 118 -4.95 11.18 14.32
N PRO A 119 -5.72 10.17 14.75
CA PRO A 119 -7.00 10.39 15.43
C PRO A 119 -6.87 10.85 16.90
N GLY A 120 -5.69 11.24 17.38
CA GLY A 120 -5.51 11.79 18.73
C GLY A 120 -5.61 10.78 19.89
N PHE A 121 -5.70 9.48 19.60
CA PHE A 121 -5.91 8.43 20.63
C PHE A 121 -4.62 7.92 21.29
N VAL A 122 -3.46 8.36 20.85
CA VAL A 122 -2.19 7.86 21.37
C VAL A 122 -1.51 8.96 22.20
N PRO A 123 -1.09 8.67 23.46
CA PRO A 123 -0.35 9.62 24.28
C PRO A 123 0.86 10.21 23.53
N ALA A 124 1.15 11.47 23.86
CA ALA A 124 2.15 12.25 23.16
C ALA A 124 3.57 11.67 23.21
N ASP A 125 3.93 10.94 24.24
CA ASP A 125 5.25 10.36 24.51
C ASP A 125 5.51 9.02 23.78
N ARG A 126 4.53 8.51 23.03
CA ARG A 126 4.66 7.21 22.37
C ARG A 126 5.37 7.28 21.03
N PRO A 127 6.15 6.23 20.65
CA PRO A 127 6.80 6.14 19.34
C PRO A 127 5.81 6.21 18.19
N VAL A 128 6.28 6.64 17.00
CA VAL A 128 5.50 6.66 15.77
C VAL A 128 5.00 5.25 15.41
N ALA A 129 5.79 4.21 15.72
CA ALA A 129 5.40 2.81 15.49
C ALA A 129 4.08 2.45 16.18
N GLU A 130 3.88 2.87 17.44
CA GLU A 130 2.62 2.58 18.15
C GLU A 130 1.43 3.33 17.54
N ARG A 131 1.64 4.56 17.09
CA ARG A 131 0.60 5.34 16.39
C ARG A 131 0.20 4.70 15.07
N LEU A 132 1.19 4.26 14.30
CA LEU A 132 0.95 3.56 13.05
C LEU A 132 0.21 2.24 13.27
N HIS A 133 0.60 1.48 14.28
CA HIS A 133 -0.07 0.22 14.62
C HIS A 133 -1.54 0.43 14.97
N ARG A 134 -1.85 1.39 15.84
CA ARG A 134 -3.23 1.71 16.20
C ARG A 134 -4.06 2.23 15.03
N PHE A 135 -3.46 3.01 14.14
CA PHE A 135 -4.13 3.44 12.93
C PHE A 135 -4.51 2.25 12.03
N LEU A 136 -3.59 1.31 11.84
CA LEU A 136 -3.84 0.10 11.06
C LEU A 136 -4.89 -0.82 11.71
N GLU A 137 -4.88 -0.94 13.03
CA GLU A 137 -5.93 -1.67 13.77
C GLU A 137 -7.31 -1.02 13.57
N HIS A 138 -7.39 0.32 13.64
CA HIS A 138 -8.64 1.04 13.45
C HIS A 138 -9.22 0.82 12.05
N ILE A 139 -8.42 0.94 11.00
CA ILE A 139 -8.86 0.66 9.63
C ILE A 139 -9.34 -0.79 9.47
N SER A 140 -8.68 -1.75 10.13
CA SER A 140 -9.08 -3.16 10.05
C SER A 140 -10.41 -3.41 10.74
N LEU A 141 -10.62 -2.80 11.92
CA LEU A 141 -11.86 -2.91 12.68
C LEU A 141 -13.05 -2.20 12.01
N ASP A 142 -12.81 -1.08 11.34
CA ASP A 142 -13.86 -0.39 10.59
C ASP A 142 -14.36 -1.25 9.41
N ARG A 143 -13.44 -1.95 8.73
CA ARG A 143 -13.83 -2.89 7.67
C ARG A 143 -14.69 -4.06 8.19
N GLU A 144 -14.36 -4.62 9.36
CA GLU A 144 -15.15 -5.69 9.98
C GLU A 144 -16.52 -5.18 10.45
N ARG A 145 -16.59 -3.93 10.94
CA ARG A 145 -17.85 -3.30 11.33
C ARG A 145 -18.77 -3.00 10.15
N ASP A 146 -18.22 -2.55 9.04
CA ASP A 146 -18.99 -2.33 7.81
C ASP A 146 -19.58 -3.63 7.25
N GLU A 147 -18.98 -4.80 7.54
CA GLU A 147 -19.48 -6.12 7.17
C GLU A 147 -20.53 -6.66 8.16
N ASP A 148 -20.47 -6.26 9.44
CA ASP A 148 -21.35 -6.73 10.51
C ASP A 148 -22.53 -5.79 10.85
N ASP A 149 -22.52 -4.54 10.39
CA ASP A 149 -23.66 -3.64 10.56
C ASP A 149 -24.86 -4.16 9.74
N GLU A 150 -25.70 -4.95 10.40
CA GLU A 150 -27.08 -5.17 9.99
C GLU A 150 -27.75 -3.78 9.91
N THR A 151 -27.53 -3.11 8.79
CA THR A 151 -28.23 -1.87 8.47
C THR A 151 -29.72 -2.24 8.42
N GLY A 152 -30.50 -1.79 9.40
CA GLY A 152 -31.93 -1.98 9.43
C GLY A 152 -32.61 -1.53 8.11
N ASP A 153 -33.72 -0.85 8.14
CA ASP A 153 -34.41 -0.34 6.95
C ASP A 153 -33.58 0.79 6.29
N ALA A 154 -32.58 0.40 5.50
CA ALA A 154 -31.61 1.30 4.84
C ALA A 154 -31.38 0.92 3.38
N VAL A 155 -31.00 1.91 2.56
CA VAL A 155 -30.58 1.72 1.16
C VAL A 155 -29.06 1.64 1.11
N THR A 156 -28.55 0.50 0.66
CA THR A 156 -27.10 0.29 0.47
C THR A 156 -26.66 0.81 -0.90
N LEU A 157 -25.72 1.75 -0.93
CA LEU A 157 -25.04 2.19 -2.14
C LEU A 157 -23.71 1.44 -2.27
N ILE A 158 -23.58 0.69 -3.35
CA ILE A 158 -22.43 -0.19 -3.55
C ILE A 158 -22.00 -0.19 -5.02
N THR A 159 -20.72 -0.39 -5.31
CA THR A 159 -20.26 -0.57 -6.70
C THR A 159 -20.52 -1.99 -7.17
N VAL A 160 -20.65 -2.18 -8.51
CA VAL A 160 -20.85 -3.51 -9.12
C VAL A 160 -19.72 -4.49 -8.71
N HIS A 161 -18.48 -4.02 -8.61
CA HIS A 161 -17.35 -4.85 -8.18
C HIS A 161 -17.45 -5.27 -6.71
N SER A 162 -17.88 -4.36 -5.85
CA SER A 162 -17.98 -4.62 -4.41
C SER A 162 -19.17 -5.51 -4.05
N CYS A 163 -20.21 -5.58 -4.89
CA CYS A 163 -21.37 -6.44 -4.65
C CYS A 163 -21.13 -7.92 -5.03
N LYS A 164 -19.96 -8.28 -5.55
CA LYS A 164 -19.66 -9.66 -5.92
C LYS A 164 -19.76 -10.60 -4.73
N GLY A 165 -20.70 -11.55 -4.81
CA GLY A 165 -20.96 -12.53 -3.75
C GLY A 165 -21.96 -12.08 -2.69
N LEU A 166 -22.52 -10.87 -2.80
CA LEU A 166 -23.60 -10.38 -1.98
C LEU A 166 -24.95 -10.61 -2.67
N GLU A 167 -26.00 -10.84 -1.89
CA GLU A 167 -27.37 -11.03 -2.37
C GLU A 167 -28.30 -10.00 -1.72
N PHE A 168 -29.12 -9.33 -2.53
CA PHE A 168 -30.07 -8.32 -2.06
C PHE A 168 -31.47 -8.64 -2.56
N PRO A 169 -32.53 -8.46 -1.72
CA PRO A 169 -33.93 -8.67 -2.13
C PRO A 169 -34.37 -7.75 -3.28
N HIS A 170 -33.84 -6.55 -3.33
CA HIS A 170 -34.13 -5.53 -4.34
C HIS A 170 -32.85 -4.87 -4.77
N VAL A 171 -32.62 -4.80 -6.10
CA VAL A 171 -31.40 -4.19 -6.68
C VAL A 171 -31.82 -3.16 -7.71
N TYR A 172 -31.24 -1.98 -7.63
CA TYR A 172 -31.37 -0.89 -8.61
C TYR A 172 -30.00 -0.57 -9.16
N ILE A 173 -29.83 -0.75 -10.47
CA ILE A 173 -28.57 -0.44 -11.14
C ILE A 173 -28.70 0.93 -11.79
N ALA A 174 -27.96 1.92 -11.30
CA ALA A 174 -27.93 3.26 -11.88
C ALA A 174 -26.80 3.39 -12.91
N GLY A 175 -26.98 4.27 -13.89
CA GLY A 175 -25.95 4.54 -14.90
C GLY A 175 -25.79 3.45 -15.96
N VAL A 176 -26.84 2.66 -16.24
CA VAL A 176 -26.87 1.69 -17.35
C VAL A 176 -27.10 2.45 -18.65
N GLU A 177 -26.04 3.09 -19.12
CA GLU A 177 -26.03 3.90 -20.36
C GLU A 177 -24.99 3.34 -21.32
N ASP A 178 -25.26 3.47 -22.61
CA ASP A 178 -24.34 3.02 -23.65
C ASP A 178 -23.00 3.77 -23.55
N GLY A 179 -21.90 3.03 -23.35
CA GLY A 179 -20.56 3.58 -23.12
C GLY A 179 -20.13 3.59 -21.64
N LEU A 180 -21.06 3.49 -20.67
CA LEU A 180 -20.77 3.21 -19.28
C LEU A 180 -20.89 1.72 -18.97
N ILE A 181 -22.03 1.10 -19.32
CA ILE A 181 -22.28 -0.34 -19.22
C ILE A 181 -23.01 -0.79 -20.48
N PRO A 182 -22.40 -1.53 -21.40
CA PRO A 182 -20.98 -1.92 -21.42
C PRO A 182 -20.04 -0.73 -21.67
N HIS A 183 -18.85 -0.78 -21.09
CA HIS A 183 -17.87 0.29 -21.22
C HIS A 183 -17.44 0.47 -22.67
N SER A 184 -17.26 1.73 -23.11
CA SER A 184 -16.89 2.05 -24.49
C SER A 184 -15.60 1.34 -24.95
N ARG A 185 -14.66 1.10 -24.05
CA ARG A 185 -13.42 0.37 -24.32
C ARG A 185 -13.66 -1.09 -24.71
N SER A 186 -14.57 -1.77 -24.03
CA SER A 186 -14.90 -3.18 -24.28
C SER A 186 -15.53 -3.38 -25.65
N LYS A 187 -16.23 -2.35 -26.17
CA LYS A 187 -16.73 -2.33 -27.54
C LYS A 187 -15.60 -2.25 -28.58
N VAL A 188 -14.56 -1.46 -28.29
CA VAL A 188 -13.41 -1.28 -29.20
C VAL A 188 -12.50 -2.50 -29.18
N GLU A 189 -12.30 -3.11 -28.00
CA GLU A 189 -11.42 -4.27 -27.81
C GLU A 189 -12.11 -5.61 -28.10
N GLY A 190 -13.43 -5.62 -28.34
CA GLY A 190 -14.19 -6.84 -28.67
C GLY A 190 -14.40 -7.76 -27.46
N THR A 191 -14.31 -7.25 -26.23
CA THR A 191 -14.43 -7.99 -24.96
C THR A 191 -15.81 -7.84 -24.33
N LEU A 192 -16.85 -7.56 -25.12
CA LEU A 192 -18.23 -7.36 -24.66
C LEU A 192 -18.80 -8.55 -23.87
N ASP A 193 -18.37 -9.77 -24.21
CA ASP A 193 -18.81 -10.99 -23.53
C ASP A 193 -18.25 -11.12 -22.11
N GLU A 194 -17.17 -10.41 -21.80
CA GLU A 194 -16.57 -10.38 -20.44
C GLU A 194 -17.32 -9.42 -19.49
N GLU A 195 -18.11 -8.49 -20.02
CA GLU A 195 -18.94 -7.56 -19.24
C GLU A 195 -20.40 -8.05 -19.06
N ARG A 196 -20.71 -9.25 -19.48
CA ARG A 196 -22.02 -9.89 -19.30
C ARG A 196 -22.07 -10.65 -18.00
#